data_6f827fc1c37b6e19e119bc2708e06d58
#
_entry.id   6f827fc1c37b6e19e119bc2708e06d58
#
_cell.length_a   1.000
_cell.length_b   1.000
_cell.length_c   1.000
_cell.angle_alpha   90.00
_cell.angle_beta   90.00
_cell.angle_gamma   90.00
#
_symmetry.space_group_name_H-M   'P 1'
#
loop_
_entity.id
_entity.type
_entity.pdbx_description
1 polymer ?
#
loop_
_entity_poly.entity_id
_entity_poly.type
_entity_poly.pdbx_seq_one_letter_code
_entity_poly.pdbx_strand_id
1 'polypeptide(L)'
;MAQDNGYYFFKYCMENLDEKEKKNIYYVIDKRSDEYKNVEKYGKHVIDFMSVKHMLYIMSMSICISSDSKSHLYAWRTKPSLVKRAIGKKKELFLQHGVTALKQVHQLFGKKGTSSMEYFVTTGRVEQEIAINELGYNEKTAPITGFARWDVLEDKQSDKEKFILLMPTWRSWLEEVSDNQFLVSDYYKKYSSLLQSPRLNQILKDTNTRLVFYIHPKFAGYIDNFKAAVSNRVTYIPFGKIPLNELMMRCSMLITDYSSVCWDVYYMDKPVLFYQFDYDMYNQAHGSYINMENDLFGNRSTTEDSLLNDVEYFANNGFVENEKDRLAAPKYFEYRDNNNSKRIYDFLKNNEF
;
A
#
# COMPACT_ATOMS: atom_id res chain seq x y z
N MET A 1 7.01 -11.37 -2.04
CA MET A 1 7.67 -10.37 -1.16
C MET A 1 7.23 -10.61 0.28
N ALA A 2 8.17 -10.60 1.23
CA ALA A 2 7.87 -10.83 2.66
C ALA A 2 7.83 -9.49 3.43
N GLN A 3 6.92 -8.58 3.02
CA GLN A 3 6.77 -7.23 3.56
C GLN A 3 5.32 -6.69 3.51
N ASP A 4 4.35 -7.47 3.03
CA ASP A 4 2.97 -7.03 2.85
C ASP A 4 1.99 -7.95 3.61
N ASN A 5 0.69 -7.76 3.46
CA ASN A 5 -0.37 -8.44 4.19
C ASN A 5 -0.18 -9.95 4.26
N GLY A 6 0.24 -10.60 3.16
CA GLY A 6 0.52 -12.04 3.14
C GLY A 6 1.62 -12.46 4.11
N TYR A 7 2.67 -11.65 4.26
CA TYR A 7 3.74 -11.91 5.22
C TYR A 7 3.26 -11.73 6.67
N TYR A 8 2.58 -10.63 6.97
CA TYR A 8 2.13 -10.37 8.34
C TYR A 8 1.07 -11.37 8.80
N PHE A 9 0.18 -11.78 7.91
CA PHE A 9 -0.77 -12.85 8.19
C PHE A 9 -0.07 -14.20 8.43
N PHE A 10 0.89 -14.57 7.58
CA PHE A 10 1.69 -15.78 7.80
C PHE A 10 2.46 -15.73 9.12
N LYS A 11 3.10 -14.60 9.42
CA LYS A 11 3.80 -14.39 10.70
C LYS A 11 2.86 -14.59 11.89
N TYR A 12 1.68 -13.97 11.84
CA TYR A 12 0.65 -14.17 12.87
C TYR A 12 0.32 -15.65 13.05
N CYS A 13 0.06 -16.37 11.97
CA CYS A 13 -0.23 -17.81 12.05
C CYS A 13 0.88 -18.60 12.69
N MET A 14 2.15 -18.32 12.34
CA MET A 14 3.30 -19.04 12.90
C MET A 14 3.57 -18.71 14.37
N GLU A 15 3.25 -17.53 14.82
CA GLU A 15 3.57 -17.07 16.18
C GLU A 15 2.42 -17.26 17.17
N ASN A 16 1.16 -17.38 16.72
CA ASN A 16 -0.02 -17.38 17.59
C ASN A 16 -0.87 -18.67 17.53
N LEU A 17 -0.76 -19.48 16.48
CA LEU A 17 -1.52 -20.72 16.36
C LEU A 17 -0.78 -21.91 17.03
N ASP A 18 -1.51 -22.96 17.36
CA ASP A 18 -0.91 -24.21 17.84
C ASP A 18 -0.30 -25.04 16.70
N GLU A 19 0.46 -26.09 17.02
CA GLU A 19 1.14 -26.92 16.03
C GLU A 19 0.19 -27.70 15.11
N LYS A 20 -1.04 -27.95 15.55
CA LYS A 20 -2.06 -28.64 14.77
C LYS A 20 -2.66 -27.69 13.72
N GLU A 21 -2.97 -26.47 14.13
CA GLU A 21 -3.56 -25.44 13.27
C GLU A 21 -2.58 -24.98 12.18
N LYS A 22 -1.31 -24.71 12.53
CA LYS A 22 -0.30 -24.26 11.56
C LYS A 22 0.25 -25.36 10.65
N LYS A 23 -0.03 -26.64 10.92
CA LYS A 23 0.53 -27.79 10.19
C LYS A 23 0.43 -27.66 8.67
N ASN A 24 -0.67 -27.10 8.15
CA ASN A 24 -0.96 -27.00 6.72
C ASN A 24 -0.80 -25.59 6.15
N ILE A 25 -0.18 -24.67 6.90
CA ILE A 25 0.06 -23.29 6.47
C ILE A 25 1.50 -23.16 5.97
N TYR A 26 1.67 -22.67 4.74
CA TYR A 26 2.97 -22.57 4.09
C TYR A 26 3.13 -21.20 3.40
N TYR A 27 4.34 -20.67 3.45
CA TYR A 27 4.73 -19.44 2.76
C TYR A 27 5.65 -19.76 1.59
N VAL A 28 5.31 -19.23 0.42
CA VAL A 28 6.10 -19.43 -0.80
C VAL A 28 6.91 -18.20 -1.08
N ILE A 29 8.23 -18.34 -1.21
CA ILE A 29 9.15 -17.24 -1.50
C ILE A 29 10.36 -17.77 -2.28
N ASP A 30 10.94 -16.93 -3.15
CA ASP A 30 12.25 -17.20 -3.74
C ASP A 30 13.32 -17.08 -2.63
N LYS A 31 13.98 -18.17 -2.30
CA LYS A 31 15.01 -18.19 -1.25
C LYS A 31 16.26 -17.38 -1.57
N ARG A 32 16.40 -16.92 -2.84
CA ARG A 32 17.48 -16.05 -3.25
C ARG A 32 17.17 -14.57 -3.02
N SER A 33 15.92 -14.23 -2.68
CA SER A 33 15.52 -12.85 -2.38
C SER A 33 16.04 -12.41 -1.01
N ASP A 34 16.40 -11.13 -0.89
CA ASP A 34 16.83 -10.54 0.39
C ASP A 34 15.77 -10.66 1.48
N GLU A 35 14.50 -10.78 1.09
CA GLU A 35 13.37 -10.89 2.01
C GLU A 35 13.21 -12.29 2.60
N TYR A 36 13.92 -13.30 2.08
CA TYR A 36 13.89 -14.68 2.63
C TYR A 36 14.28 -14.70 4.11
N LYS A 37 15.23 -13.86 4.53
CA LYS A 37 15.64 -13.68 5.93
C LYS A 37 14.48 -13.41 6.90
N ASN A 38 13.38 -12.82 6.42
CA ASN A 38 12.22 -12.50 7.25
C ASN A 38 11.40 -13.75 7.61
N VAL A 39 11.50 -14.82 6.82
CA VAL A 39 10.70 -16.04 6.97
C VAL A 39 11.52 -17.31 7.21
N GLU A 40 12.85 -17.29 7.00
CA GLU A 40 13.71 -18.50 7.10
C GLU A 40 13.60 -19.22 8.44
N LYS A 41 13.37 -18.46 9.54
CA LYS A 41 13.19 -19.02 10.89
C LYS A 41 12.02 -20.00 11.01
N TYR A 42 11.04 -19.95 10.10
CA TYR A 42 9.88 -20.84 10.11
C TYR A 42 10.11 -22.17 9.37
N GLY A 43 11.31 -22.40 8.84
CA GLY A 43 11.86 -23.69 8.40
C GLY A 43 10.94 -24.47 7.45
N LYS A 44 10.34 -25.58 7.97
CA LYS A 44 9.50 -26.50 7.16
C LYS A 44 8.27 -25.83 6.52
N HIS A 45 7.80 -24.72 7.07
CA HIS A 45 6.66 -23.95 6.59
C HIS A 45 7.01 -22.99 5.44
N VAL A 46 8.28 -22.88 5.07
CA VAL A 46 8.73 -22.02 3.97
C VAL A 46 9.10 -22.88 2.77
N ILE A 47 8.45 -22.62 1.65
CA ILE A 47 8.63 -23.36 0.39
C ILE A 47 9.34 -22.46 -0.61
N ASP A 48 10.38 -23.00 -1.24
CA ASP A 48 11.11 -22.29 -2.29
C ASP A 48 10.27 -22.17 -3.56
N PHE A 49 10.17 -20.94 -4.07
CA PHE A 49 9.42 -20.64 -5.28
C PHE A 49 9.93 -21.43 -6.49
N MET A 50 9.02 -22.00 -7.27
CA MET A 50 9.30 -22.85 -8.45
C MET A 50 10.05 -24.15 -8.16
N SER A 51 10.19 -24.57 -6.87
CA SER A 51 10.69 -25.91 -6.52
C SER A 51 9.68 -27.02 -6.83
N VAL A 52 10.13 -28.27 -6.88
CA VAL A 52 9.23 -29.44 -7.03
C VAL A 52 8.21 -29.48 -5.89
N LYS A 53 8.66 -29.21 -4.65
CA LYS A 53 7.76 -29.11 -3.50
C LYS A 53 6.68 -28.05 -3.71
N HIS A 54 7.02 -26.87 -4.24
CA HIS A 54 6.06 -25.85 -4.56
C HIS A 54 4.99 -26.32 -5.55
N MET A 55 5.39 -27.02 -6.62
CA MET A 55 4.46 -27.54 -7.61
C MET A 55 3.47 -28.56 -7.00
N LEU A 56 3.95 -29.46 -6.14
CA LEU A 56 3.12 -30.42 -5.43
C LEU A 56 2.11 -29.70 -4.52
N TYR A 57 2.54 -28.67 -3.80
CA TYR A 57 1.66 -27.92 -2.90
C TYR A 57 0.62 -27.07 -3.65
N ILE A 58 0.95 -26.48 -4.80
CA ILE A 58 -0.05 -25.85 -5.68
C ILE A 58 -1.15 -26.85 -6.07
N MET A 59 -0.77 -28.08 -6.39
CA MET A 59 -1.76 -29.11 -6.81
C MET A 59 -2.69 -29.51 -5.65
N SER A 60 -2.18 -29.54 -4.42
CA SER A 60 -2.90 -30.03 -3.23
C SER A 60 -3.54 -28.93 -2.37
N MET A 61 -3.16 -27.65 -2.52
CA MET A 61 -3.69 -26.56 -1.70
C MET A 61 -5.21 -26.43 -1.79
N SER A 62 -5.86 -26.10 -0.69
CA SER A 62 -7.31 -25.81 -0.61
C SER A 62 -7.59 -24.37 -1.03
N ILE A 63 -6.78 -23.43 -0.53
CA ILE A 63 -6.92 -22.00 -0.78
C ILE A 63 -5.57 -21.33 -0.97
N CYS A 64 -5.51 -20.32 -1.84
CA CYS A 64 -4.42 -19.37 -1.93
C CYS A 64 -4.75 -18.13 -1.10
N ILE A 65 -3.82 -17.68 -0.28
CA ILE A 65 -3.94 -16.45 0.51
C ILE A 65 -2.81 -15.54 0.07
N SER A 66 -3.14 -14.41 -0.53
CA SER A 66 -2.12 -13.56 -1.15
C SER A 66 -2.51 -12.09 -1.16
N SER A 67 -1.52 -11.21 -1.09
CA SER A 67 -1.70 -9.78 -1.38
C SER A 67 -1.76 -9.50 -2.89
N ASP A 68 -1.29 -10.46 -3.71
CA ASP A 68 -1.35 -10.44 -5.17
C ASP A 68 -2.38 -11.45 -5.70
N SER A 69 -2.70 -11.38 -7.00
CA SER A 69 -3.48 -12.41 -7.65
C SER A 69 -2.76 -13.76 -7.63
N LYS A 70 -3.51 -14.87 -7.42
CA LYS A 70 -2.99 -16.25 -7.48
C LYS A 70 -2.22 -16.59 -8.75
N SER A 71 -2.39 -15.82 -9.82
CA SER A 71 -1.59 -15.99 -11.04
C SER A 71 -0.09 -15.79 -10.80
N HIS A 72 0.30 -15.06 -9.75
CA HIS A 72 1.69 -14.83 -9.35
C HIS A 72 2.32 -16.03 -8.59
N LEU A 73 1.54 -17.04 -8.23
CA LEU A 73 2.07 -18.28 -7.66
C LEU A 73 2.94 -19.09 -8.63
N TYR A 74 3.00 -18.73 -9.92
CA TYR A 74 3.70 -19.48 -10.93
C TYR A 74 4.40 -18.58 -11.94
N ALA A 75 5.71 -18.77 -12.16
CA ALA A 75 6.51 -17.90 -13.01
C ALA A 75 6.03 -17.89 -14.49
N TRP A 76 5.65 -19.07 -15.05
CA TRP A 76 5.19 -19.19 -16.44
C TRP A 76 3.68 -19.01 -16.58
N ARG A 77 3.15 -18.00 -15.94
CA ARG A 77 1.72 -17.69 -15.84
C ARG A 77 1.03 -17.43 -17.20
N THR A 78 1.78 -17.03 -18.20
CA THR A 78 1.26 -16.78 -19.55
C THR A 78 1.14 -18.04 -20.41
N LYS A 79 1.91 -19.12 -20.10
CA LYS A 79 1.93 -20.35 -20.88
C LYS A 79 0.85 -21.32 -20.38
N PRO A 80 0.09 -21.98 -21.30
CA PRO A 80 -0.81 -23.07 -20.93
C PRO A 80 -0.04 -24.20 -20.26
N SER A 81 -0.49 -24.66 -19.08
CA SER A 81 0.12 -25.77 -18.35
C SER A 81 -0.89 -26.41 -17.40
N LEU A 82 -0.60 -27.63 -16.94
CA LEU A 82 -1.40 -28.29 -15.90
C LEU A 82 -1.41 -27.49 -14.61
N VAL A 83 -0.27 -26.90 -14.24
CA VAL A 83 -0.12 -26.08 -13.03
C VAL A 83 -1.01 -24.81 -13.13
N LYS A 84 -0.99 -24.13 -14.28
CA LYS A 84 -1.87 -22.97 -14.51
C LYS A 84 -3.35 -23.34 -14.38
N ARG A 85 -3.75 -24.49 -14.95
CA ARG A 85 -5.14 -25.00 -14.82
C ARG A 85 -5.48 -25.32 -13.37
N ALA A 86 -4.56 -25.93 -12.62
CA ALA A 86 -4.73 -26.23 -11.20
C ALA A 86 -4.91 -24.95 -10.38
N ILE A 87 -4.03 -23.95 -10.55
CA ILE A 87 -4.12 -22.63 -9.89
C ILE A 87 -5.49 -21.99 -10.17
N GLY A 88 -5.92 -21.99 -11.43
CA GLY A 88 -7.20 -21.39 -11.84
C GLY A 88 -8.42 -21.95 -11.11
N LYS A 89 -8.38 -23.22 -10.69
CA LYS A 89 -9.47 -23.90 -9.95
C LYS A 89 -9.44 -23.68 -8.45
N LYS A 90 -8.36 -23.09 -7.91
CA LYS A 90 -8.20 -22.89 -6.45
C LYS A 90 -8.93 -21.65 -6.00
N LYS A 91 -9.54 -21.74 -4.84
CA LYS A 91 -10.10 -20.57 -4.15
C LYS A 91 -8.97 -19.62 -3.78
N GLU A 92 -9.29 -18.33 -3.65
CA GLU A 92 -8.34 -17.29 -3.31
C GLU A 92 -8.96 -16.33 -2.30
N LEU A 93 -8.24 -16.08 -1.21
CA LEU A 93 -8.47 -14.96 -0.33
C LEU A 93 -7.47 -13.86 -0.68
N PHE A 94 -7.95 -12.78 -1.23
CA PHE A 94 -7.15 -11.62 -1.60
C PHE A 94 -7.04 -10.65 -0.43
N LEU A 95 -5.84 -10.51 0.10
CA LEU A 95 -5.53 -9.66 1.25
C LEU A 95 -5.25 -8.20 0.86
N GLN A 96 -5.25 -7.91 -0.44
CA GLN A 96 -4.96 -6.61 -1.03
C GLN A 96 -3.55 -6.05 -0.74
N HIS A 97 -3.17 -5.01 -1.48
CA HIS A 97 -1.99 -4.17 -1.24
C HIS A 97 -2.32 -2.86 -0.55
N GLY A 98 -3.57 -2.41 -0.60
CA GLY A 98 -4.04 -1.16 -0.05
C GLY A 98 -5.54 -1.00 -0.30
N VAL A 99 -6.17 -0.10 0.44
CA VAL A 99 -7.62 0.14 0.36
C VAL A 99 -8.04 0.51 -1.05
N THR A 100 -9.04 -0.19 -1.55
CA THR A 100 -9.61 0.01 -2.88
C THR A 100 -10.64 1.14 -2.84
N ALA A 101 -10.18 2.38 -3.07
CA ALA A 101 -11.04 3.56 -3.12
C ALA A 101 -10.57 4.59 -4.15
N LEU A 102 -9.26 4.90 -4.17
CA LEU A 102 -8.68 6.00 -4.96
C LEU A 102 -8.43 5.63 -6.44
N LYS A 103 -8.61 4.38 -6.82
CA LYS A 103 -8.41 3.90 -8.19
C LYS A 103 -9.41 2.82 -8.53
N GLN A 104 -10.01 2.89 -9.73
CA GLN A 104 -10.89 1.85 -10.22
C GLN A 104 -10.11 0.59 -10.63
N VAL A 105 -10.56 -0.56 -10.13
CA VAL A 105 -9.92 -1.87 -10.34
C VAL A 105 -10.91 -2.95 -10.76
N HIS A 106 -12.15 -2.59 -11.09
CA HIS A 106 -13.22 -3.55 -11.42
C HIS A 106 -12.90 -4.45 -12.61
N GLN A 107 -12.18 -3.94 -13.63
CA GLN A 107 -11.74 -4.73 -14.77
C GLN A 107 -10.71 -5.81 -14.38
N LEU A 108 -9.95 -5.60 -13.33
CA LEU A 108 -8.94 -6.53 -12.86
C LEU A 108 -9.49 -7.43 -11.74
N PHE A 109 -9.99 -6.85 -10.67
CA PHE A 109 -10.34 -7.56 -9.42
C PHE A 109 -11.85 -7.76 -9.20
N GLY A 110 -12.70 -7.20 -10.06
CA GLY A 110 -14.14 -7.47 -10.01
C GLY A 110 -14.47 -8.95 -10.28
N LYS A 111 -15.64 -9.42 -9.86
CA LYS A 111 -16.09 -10.81 -10.09
C LYS A 111 -16.13 -11.21 -11.56
N LYS A 112 -16.26 -10.23 -12.46
CA LYS A 112 -16.19 -10.41 -13.92
C LYS A 112 -14.83 -9.98 -14.50
N GLY A 113 -13.89 -9.60 -13.64
CA GLY A 113 -12.57 -9.12 -14.03
C GLY A 113 -11.61 -10.26 -14.41
N THR A 114 -10.46 -9.87 -14.95
CA THR A 114 -9.45 -10.83 -15.46
C THR A 114 -8.73 -11.61 -14.35
N SER A 115 -8.77 -11.12 -13.11
CA SER A 115 -8.15 -11.71 -11.91
C SER A 115 -9.17 -11.75 -10.77
N SER A 116 -10.38 -12.27 -11.02
CA SER A 116 -11.41 -12.39 -9.99
C SER A 116 -11.00 -13.38 -8.89
N MET A 117 -11.26 -13.01 -7.64
CA MET A 117 -10.96 -13.78 -6.44
C MET A 117 -12.24 -14.36 -5.82
N GLU A 118 -12.11 -15.41 -5.01
CA GLU A 118 -13.23 -15.95 -4.25
C GLU A 118 -13.65 -14.97 -3.14
N TYR A 119 -12.67 -14.52 -2.35
CA TYR A 119 -12.86 -13.61 -1.24
C TYR A 119 -11.97 -12.37 -1.38
N PHE A 120 -12.50 -11.22 -1.00
CA PHE A 120 -11.85 -9.93 -1.11
C PHE A 120 -11.88 -9.25 0.27
N VAL A 121 -10.78 -9.23 1.00
CA VAL A 121 -10.69 -8.59 2.32
C VAL A 121 -10.95 -7.09 2.20
N THR A 122 -11.72 -6.53 3.13
CA THR A 122 -11.99 -5.09 3.22
C THR A 122 -11.67 -4.55 4.61
N THR A 123 -11.51 -3.23 4.72
CA THR A 123 -11.03 -2.57 5.93
C THR A 123 -12.15 -1.90 6.72
N GLY A 124 -13.23 -1.54 6.05
CA GLY A 124 -14.38 -0.88 6.65
C GLY A 124 -15.57 -0.85 5.69
N ARG A 125 -16.64 -0.21 6.11
CA ARG A 125 -17.93 -0.22 5.38
C ARG A 125 -17.83 0.41 4.01
N VAL A 126 -17.14 1.53 3.86
CA VAL A 126 -16.97 2.20 2.55
C VAL A 126 -16.32 1.27 1.54
N GLU A 127 -15.24 0.59 1.90
CA GLU A 127 -14.59 -0.34 1.01
C GLU A 127 -15.42 -1.59 0.74
N GLN A 128 -16.15 -2.09 1.72
CA GLN A 128 -17.07 -3.21 1.51
C GLN A 128 -18.22 -2.84 0.57
N GLU A 129 -18.79 -1.65 0.68
CA GLU A 129 -19.81 -1.14 -0.24
C GLU A 129 -19.25 -1.01 -1.68
N ILE A 130 -18.02 -0.53 -1.84
CA ILE A 130 -17.33 -0.52 -3.14
C ILE A 130 -17.19 -1.96 -3.67
N ALA A 131 -16.76 -2.90 -2.84
CA ALA A 131 -16.61 -4.30 -3.24
C ALA A 131 -17.93 -4.92 -3.67
N ILE A 132 -19.04 -4.58 -3.02
CA ILE A 132 -20.38 -5.08 -3.35
C ILE A 132 -20.91 -4.41 -4.60
N ASN A 133 -20.96 -3.09 -4.64
CA ASN A 133 -21.67 -2.33 -5.66
C ASN A 133 -20.89 -2.25 -6.97
N GLU A 134 -19.55 -2.11 -6.91
CA GLU A 134 -18.69 -1.86 -8.06
C GLU A 134 -17.93 -3.12 -8.53
N LEU A 135 -17.54 -4.00 -7.59
CA LEU A 135 -16.76 -5.18 -7.93
C LEU A 135 -17.59 -6.46 -8.01
N GLY A 136 -18.87 -6.44 -7.57
CA GLY A 136 -19.80 -7.55 -7.68
C GLY A 136 -19.59 -8.67 -6.66
N TYR A 137 -18.96 -8.38 -5.53
CA TYR A 137 -18.91 -9.25 -4.35
C TYR A 137 -20.21 -9.16 -3.55
N ASN A 138 -20.27 -9.83 -2.42
CA ASN A 138 -21.33 -9.68 -1.42
C ASN A 138 -20.70 -9.72 -0.02
N GLU A 139 -21.49 -9.44 1.02
CA GLU A 139 -20.99 -9.38 2.40
C GLU A 139 -20.21 -10.63 2.84
N LYS A 140 -20.65 -11.83 2.39
CA LYS A 140 -19.96 -13.10 2.73
C LYS A 140 -18.64 -13.26 2.02
N THR A 141 -18.48 -12.66 0.83
CA THR A 141 -17.27 -12.78 0.01
C THR A 141 -16.38 -11.54 0.08
N ALA A 142 -16.85 -10.46 0.72
CA ALA A 142 -16.07 -9.25 1.03
C ALA A 142 -16.07 -8.99 2.56
N PRO A 143 -15.40 -9.85 3.35
CA PRO A 143 -15.40 -9.69 4.81
C PRO A 143 -14.64 -8.43 5.23
N ILE A 144 -15.16 -7.73 6.24
CA ILE A 144 -14.43 -6.66 6.91
C ILE A 144 -13.54 -7.27 7.99
N THR A 145 -12.24 -7.31 7.73
CA THR A 145 -11.25 -7.84 8.67
C THR A 145 -10.18 -6.83 9.04
N GLY A 146 -9.99 -5.80 8.21
CA GLY A 146 -8.80 -4.97 8.20
C GLY A 146 -7.61 -5.69 7.55
N PHE A 147 -6.49 -4.99 7.42
CA PHE A 147 -5.28 -5.53 6.81
C PHE A 147 -4.32 -6.12 7.84
N ALA A 148 -3.77 -7.29 7.55
CA ALA A 148 -2.84 -7.99 8.44
C ALA A 148 -1.60 -7.14 8.81
N ARG A 149 -1.09 -6.32 7.86
CA ARG A 149 0.05 -5.44 8.14
C ARG A 149 -0.27 -4.30 9.12
N TRP A 150 -1.53 -3.97 9.31
CA TRP A 150 -1.94 -2.94 10.26
C TRP A 150 -1.81 -3.39 11.73
N ASP A 151 -1.71 -4.69 11.98
CA ASP A 151 -1.49 -5.22 13.32
C ASP A 151 -0.13 -4.81 13.93
N VAL A 152 0.79 -4.34 13.09
CA VAL A 152 2.14 -3.90 13.52
C VAL A 152 2.39 -2.40 13.29
N LEU A 153 1.38 -1.68 12.76
CA LEU A 153 1.51 -0.24 12.59
C LEU A 153 1.31 0.46 13.93
N GLU A 154 2.26 1.31 14.24
CA GLU A 154 2.25 2.15 15.43
C GLU A 154 2.89 3.50 15.12
N ASP A 155 2.50 4.55 15.81
CA ASP A 155 3.17 5.84 15.69
C ASP A 155 4.52 5.80 16.41
N LYS A 156 5.60 5.89 15.63
CA LYS A 156 7.00 5.92 16.08
C LYS A 156 7.67 7.26 15.80
N GLN A 157 6.89 8.31 15.62
CA GLN A 157 7.50 9.62 15.38
C GLN A 157 8.37 10.05 16.58
N SER A 158 9.43 10.79 16.27
CA SER A 158 10.36 11.30 17.27
C SER A 158 10.09 12.77 17.53
N ASP A 159 10.01 13.18 18.80
CA ASP A 159 9.93 14.60 19.16
C ASP A 159 11.21 15.38 18.82
N LYS A 160 12.33 14.68 18.66
CA LYS A 160 13.64 15.29 18.37
C LYS A 160 13.87 15.55 16.90
N GLU A 161 13.28 14.75 16.01
CA GLU A 161 13.50 14.82 14.57
C GLU A 161 12.20 14.48 13.84
N LYS A 162 11.40 15.51 13.56
CA LYS A 162 10.17 15.37 12.77
C LYS A 162 10.47 15.39 11.27
N PHE A 163 9.78 14.55 10.52
CA PHE A 163 9.89 14.60 9.07
C PHE A 163 8.57 14.36 8.36
N ILE A 164 8.44 15.00 7.22
CA ILE A 164 7.35 14.85 6.27
C ILE A 164 7.77 13.81 5.25
N LEU A 165 6.97 12.77 5.04
CA LEU A 165 7.19 11.81 3.97
C LEU A 165 6.48 12.31 2.70
N LEU A 166 7.24 12.60 1.64
CA LEU A 166 6.70 12.90 0.31
C LEU A 166 6.80 11.64 -0.54
N MET A 167 5.64 11.07 -0.88
CA MET A 167 5.56 9.82 -1.66
C MET A 167 4.53 9.92 -2.79
N PRO A 168 4.92 10.44 -3.96
CA PRO A 168 4.03 10.55 -5.11
C PRO A 168 3.81 9.20 -5.80
N THR A 169 2.62 9.01 -6.35
CA THR A 169 2.28 7.87 -7.20
C THR A 169 2.93 8.01 -8.58
N TRP A 170 3.39 6.91 -9.13
CA TRP A 170 3.83 6.89 -10.52
C TRP A 170 2.66 7.15 -11.48
N ARG A 171 3.00 7.65 -12.68
CA ARG A 171 2.02 7.89 -13.73
C ARG A 171 2.19 6.86 -14.85
N SER A 172 1.11 6.16 -15.19
CA SER A 172 1.15 5.12 -16.24
C SER A 172 1.56 5.67 -17.60
N TRP A 173 1.21 6.91 -17.90
CA TRP A 173 1.59 7.58 -19.15
C TRP A 173 3.04 8.11 -19.18
N LEU A 174 3.75 8.00 -18.07
CA LEU A 174 5.18 8.31 -17.98
C LEU A 174 6.04 7.05 -17.77
N GLU A 175 5.45 5.87 -17.89
CA GLU A 175 6.18 4.61 -17.81
C GLU A 175 6.95 4.39 -19.13
N GLU A 176 8.24 4.06 -19.02
CA GLU A 176 9.12 3.78 -20.17
C GLU A 176 9.30 4.94 -21.18
N VAL A 177 9.02 6.18 -20.77
CA VAL A 177 9.36 7.36 -21.59
C VAL A 177 10.84 7.67 -21.52
N SER A 178 11.38 8.40 -22.52
CA SER A 178 12.75 8.89 -22.48
C SER A 178 12.97 9.93 -21.37
N ASP A 179 14.22 10.10 -20.92
CA ASP A 179 14.57 11.11 -19.91
C ASP A 179 14.11 12.51 -20.33
N ASN A 180 14.29 12.87 -21.61
CA ASN A 180 13.83 14.17 -22.11
C ASN A 180 12.32 14.35 -21.98
N GLN A 181 11.53 13.32 -22.27
CA GLN A 181 10.08 13.37 -22.12
C GLN A 181 9.66 13.44 -20.63
N PHE A 182 10.36 12.72 -19.76
CA PHE A 182 10.13 12.80 -18.33
C PHE A 182 10.42 14.19 -17.78
N LEU A 183 11.56 14.79 -18.13
CA LEU A 183 11.99 16.12 -17.65
C LEU A 183 11.09 17.28 -18.10
N VAL A 184 10.37 17.13 -19.21
CA VAL A 184 9.40 18.15 -19.64
C VAL A 184 7.98 17.92 -19.12
N SER A 185 7.73 16.78 -18.45
CA SER A 185 6.42 16.44 -17.89
C SER A 185 6.02 17.37 -16.74
N ASP A 186 4.71 17.58 -16.57
CA ASP A 186 4.20 18.34 -15.43
C ASP A 186 4.52 17.64 -14.10
N TYR A 187 4.53 16.30 -14.07
CA TYR A 187 4.95 15.52 -12.90
C TYR A 187 6.34 15.94 -12.42
N TYR A 188 7.34 15.88 -13.31
CA TYR A 188 8.70 16.28 -12.96
C TYR A 188 8.78 17.76 -12.55
N LYS A 189 8.20 18.66 -13.35
CA LYS A 189 8.23 20.11 -13.10
C LYS A 189 7.62 20.47 -11.75
N LYS A 190 6.44 19.94 -11.42
CA LYS A 190 5.72 20.24 -10.18
C LYS A 190 6.45 19.72 -8.95
N TYR A 191 6.93 18.47 -8.96
CA TYR A 191 7.69 17.95 -7.83
C TYR A 191 9.09 18.58 -7.72
N SER A 192 9.76 18.90 -8.82
CA SER A 192 11.03 19.65 -8.79
C SER A 192 10.85 21.06 -8.25
N SER A 193 9.80 21.78 -8.67
CA SER A 193 9.45 23.10 -8.12
C SER A 193 9.26 23.04 -6.61
N LEU A 194 8.43 22.10 -6.14
CA LEU A 194 8.17 21.89 -4.72
C LEU A 194 9.46 21.62 -3.94
N LEU A 195 10.29 20.68 -4.41
CA LEU A 195 11.53 20.28 -3.72
C LEU A 195 12.59 21.40 -3.69
N GLN A 196 12.55 22.33 -4.66
CA GLN A 196 13.44 23.48 -4.76
C GLN A 196 12.84 24.77 -4.19
N SER A 197 11.60 24.71 -3.68
CA SER A 197 10.87 25.88 -3.19
C SER A 197 11.60 26.56 -2.02
N PRO A 198 11.98 27.86 -2.14
CA PRO A 198 12.54 28.61 -1.02
C PRO A 198 11.58 28.67 0.18
N ARG A 199 10.26 28.74 -0.10
CA ARG A 199 9.22 28.73 0.95
C ARG A 199 9.19 27.42 1.71
N LEU A 200 9.21 26.27 1.00
CA LEU A 200 9.30 24.95 1.66
C LEU A 200 10.55 24.87 2.56
N ASN A 201 11.70 25.28 2.02
CA ASN A 201 12.95 25.26 2.78
C ASN A 201 12.88 26.11 4.05
N GLN A 202 12.26 27.29 3.97
CA GLN A 202 12.05 28.16 5.11
C GLN A 202 11.14 27.51 6.16
N ILE A 203 10.00 26.94 5.74
CA ILE A 203 9.10 26.22 6.65
C ILE A 203 9.85 25.08 7.36
N LEU A 204 10.58 24.24 6.61
CA LEU A 204 11.34 23.12 7.19
C LEU A 204 12.42 23.59 8.19
N LYS A 205 13.03 24.76 7.94
CA LYS A 205 14.01 25.37 8.84
C LYS A 205 13.38 25.88 10.11
N ASP A 206 12.31 26.65 10.00
CA ASP A 206 11.66 27.33 11.13
C ASP A 206 11.00 26.34 12.10
N THR A 207 10.49 25.23 11.56
CA THR A 207 9.84 24.17 12.34
C THR A 207 10.78 23.02 12.74
N ASN A 208 12.07 23.13 12.44
CA ASN A 208 13.06 22.07 12.64
C ASN A 208 12.62 20.70 12.08
N THR A 209 11.99 20.71 10.91
CA THR A 209 11.46 19.53 10.22
C THR A 209 12.33 19.16 9.04
N ARG A 210 12.32 17.91 8.62
CA ARG A 210 12.92 17.42 7.37
C ARG A 210 11.83 16.96 6.40
N LEU A 211 12.17 16.91 5.12
CA LEU A 211 11.36 16.26 4.10
C LEU A 211 12.11 15.04 3.58
N VAL A 212 11.45 13.90 3.60
CA VAL A 212 11.95 12.65 3.04
C VAL A 212 11.19 12.37 1.74
N PHE A 213 11.88 12.44 0.63
CA PHE A 213 11.33 12.13 -0.68
C PHE A 213 11.58 10.66 -1.01
N TYR A 214 10.49 9.90 -1.13
CA TYR A 214 10.50 8.47 -1.48
C TYR A 214 9.80 8.26 -2.81
N ILE A 215 10.59 8.04 -3.87
CA ILE A 215 10.05 7.89 -5.22
C ILE A 215 9.60 6.44 -5.47
N HIS A 216 8.50 6.30 -6.21
CA HIS A 216 7.99 4.98 -6.60
C HIS A 216 9.04 4.17 -7.37
N PRO A 217 9.14 2.83 -7.17
CA PRO A 217 10.14 1.97 -7.84
C PRO A 217 10.22 2.13 -9.36
N LYS A 218 9.08 2.30 -10.02
CA LYS A 218 9.02 2.52 -11.47
C LYS A 218 9.72 3.78 -11.95
N PHE A 219 9.90 4.76 -11.05
CA PHE A 219 10.59 6.02 -11.32
C PHE A 219 11.96 6.10 -10.63
N ALA A 220 12.45 4.99 -10.08
CA ALA A 220 13.76 4.97 -9.40
C ALA A 220 14.92 5.44 -10.29
N GLY A 221 14.86 5.19 -11.59
CA GLY A 221 15.86 5.67 -12.56
C GLY A 221 15.92 7.19 -12.70
N TYR A 222 14.84 7.90 -12.35
CA TYR A 222 14.77 9.37 -12.47
C TYR A 222 15.10 10.10 -11.17
N ILE A 223 15.43 9.39 -10.08
CA ILE A 223 15.66 10.02 -8.75
C ILE A 223 16.78 11.05 -8.79
N ASP A 224 17.82 10.81 -9.59
CA ASP A 224 18.96 11.72 -9.70
C ASP A 224 18.60 13.06 -10.34
N ASN A 225 17.58 13.08 -11.20
CA ASN A 225 17.08 14.32 -11.82
C ASN A 225 16.44 15.27 -10.80
N PHE A 226 15.95 14.74 -9.68
CA PHE A 226 15.37 15.55 -8.59
C PHE A 226 16.43 16.07 -7.60
N LYS A 227 17.65 15.55 -7.60
CA LYS A 227 18.68 15.90 -6.61
C LYS A 227 19.37 17.24 -6.85
N ALA A 228 19.12 17.91 -7.99
CA ALA A 228 19.75 19.17 -8.29
C ALA A 228 19.25 20.30 -7.38
N ALA A 229 20.18 21.02 -6.74
CA ALA A 229 19.94 22.26 -5.99
C ALA A 229 18.95 22.18 -4.81
N VAL A 230 18.96 21.12 -4.04
CA VAL A 230 18.03 20.93 -2.95
C VAL A 230 18.63 21.28 -1.58
N SER A 231 17.79 21.77 -0.71
CA SER A 231 18.09 22.05 0.71
C SER A 231 18.70 20.85 1.42
N ASN A 232 19.58 21.07 2.38
CA ASN A 232 20.11 20.06 3.30
C ASN A 232 19.04 19.44 4.22
N ARG A 233 17.81 19.98 4.22
CA ARG A 233 16.65 19.44 4.94
C ARG A 233 15.79 18.48 4.12
N VAL A 234 16.13 18.27 2.84
CA VAL A 234 15.49 17.28 1.98
C VAL A 234 16.41 16.08 1.80
N THR A 235 15.88 14.90 2.09
CA THR A 235 16.61 13.62 1.98
C THR A 235 15.90 12.72 0.97
N TYR A 236 16.68 12.10 0.09
CA TYR A 236 16.19 11.12 -0.88
C TYR A 236 16.46 9.72 -0.37
N ILE A 237 15.42 8.91 -0.29
CA ILE A 237 15.55 7.50 0.09
C ILE A 237 15.23 6.63 -1.13
N PRO A 238 16.21 5.88 -1.67
CA PRO A 238 15.98 4.91 -2.71
C PRO A 238 15.04 3.80 -2.24
N PHE A 239 14.22 3.30 -3.16
CA PHE A 239 13.34 2.17 -2.89
C PHE A 239 14.12 0.96 -2.31
N GLY A 240 13.53 0.34 -1.28
CA GLY A 240 14.10 -0.86 -0.64
C GLY A 240 15.22 -0.62 0.37
N LYS A 241 15.76 0.62 0.47
CA LYS A 241 16.82 0.92 1.45
C LYS A 241 16.31 0.92 2.90
N ILE A 242 15.09 1.40 3.11
CA ILE A 242 14.37 1.35 4.39
C ILE A 242 12.99 0.76 4.10
N PRO A 243 12.48 -0.16 4.92
CA PRO A 243 11.11 -0.66 4.77
C PRO A 243 10.10 0.48 4.80
N LEU A 244 9.15 0.49 3.86
CA LEU A 244 8.18 1.59 3.72
C LEU A 244 7.32 1.77 4.97
N ASN A 245 6.89 0.67 5.60
CA ASN A 245 6.13 0.72 6.86
C ASN A 245 6.91 1.41 7.98
N GLU A 246 8.23 1.24 8.05
CA GLU A 246 9.07 1.94 9.03
C GLU A 246 9.10 3.45 8.76
N LEU A 247 9.21 3.86 7.50
CA LEU A 247 9.13 5.28 7.14
C LEU A 247 7.76 5.87 7.51
N MET A 248 6.67 5.16 7.21
CA MET A 248 5.32 5.59 7.56
C MET A 248 5.09 5.67 9.07
N MET A 249 5.58 4.70 9.85
CA MET A 249 5.49 4.73 11.31
C MET A 249 6.26 5.91 11.91
N ARG A 250 7.39 6.29 11.33
CA ARG A 250 8.26 7.35 11.84
C ARG A 250 7.94 8.74 11.31
N CYS A 251 7.26 8.89 10.17
CA CYS A 251 6.91 10.20 9.64
C CYS A 251 5.90 10.91 10.55
N SER A 252 5.92 12.24 10.54
CA SER A 252 4.94 13.07 11.24
C SER A 252 3.74 13.39 10.36
N MET A 253 3.91 13.39 9.04
CA MET A 253 2.87 13.67 8.05
C MET A 253 3.24 13.03 6.71
N LEU A 254 2.24 12.69 5.90
CA LEU A 254 2.41 12.24 4.53
C LEU A 254 1.95 13.32 3.55
N ILE A 255 2.75 13.60 2.53
CA ILE A 255 2.32 14.26 1.30
C ILE A 255 2.30 13.21 0.21
N THR A 256 1.17 13.01 -0.41
CA THR A 256 0.99 12.08 -1.53
C THR A 256 0.02 12.67 -2.56
N ASP A 257 -0.47 11.86 -3.48
CA ASP A 257 -1.44 12.30 -4.49
C ASP A 257 -2.58 11.27 -4.65
N TYR A 258 -2.30 10.05 -5.13
CA TYR A 258 -3.29 8.99 -5.39
C TYR A 258 -2.86 7.63 -4.80
N SER A 259 -1.82 7.63 -3.97
CA SER A 259 -1.25 6.39 -3.44
C SER A 259 -2.08 5.82 -2.29
N SER A 260 -2.33 4.52 -2.33
CA SER A 260 -3.01 3.81 -1.24
C SER A 260 -2.23 3.77 0.08
N VAL A 261 -0.96 4.18 0.11
CA VAL A 261 -0.20 4.32 1.37
C VAL A 261 -0.78 5.39 2.30
N CYS A 262 -1.60 6.31 1.77
CA CYS A 262 -2.31 7.30 2.57
C CYS A 262 -3.17 6.64 3.66
N TRP A 263 -3.75 5.48 3.38
CA TRP A 263 -4.57 4.75 4.33
C TRP A 263 -3.77 4.19 5.51
N ASP A 264 -2.54 3.73 5.27
CA ASP A 264 -1.66 3.24 6.33
C ASP A 264 -1.25 4.38 7.28
N VAL A 265 -0.99 5.58 6.73
CA VAL A 265 -0.63 6.77 7.53
C VAL A 265 -1.85 7.30 8.27
N TYR A 266 -3.01 7.36 7.61
CA TYR A 266 -4.28 7.76 8.23
C TYR A 266 -4.72 6.78 9.33
N TYR A 267 -4.45 5.49 9.16
CA TYR A 267 -4.70 4.47 10.20
C TYR A 267 -3.94 4.77 11.51
N MET A 268 -2.82 5.48 11.44
CA MET A 268 -2.00 5.89 12.59
C MET A 268 -2.32 7.29 13.12
N ASP A 269 -3.47 7.89 12.77
CA ASP A 269 -3.90 9.24 13.16
C ASP A 269 -2.93 10.36 12.76
N LYS A 270 -2.25 10.19 11.62
CA LYS A 270 -1.31 11.18 11.11
C LYS A 270 -1.89 11.98 9.95
N PRO A 271 -1.59 13.28 9.84
CA PRO A 271 -2.08 14.09 8.75
C PRO A 271 -1.63 13.57 7.39
N VAL A 272 -2.53 13.64 6.42
CA VAL A 272 -2.27 13.34 5.01
C VAL A 272 -2.63 14.55 4.16
N LEU A 273 -1.71 14.96 3.30
CA LEU A 273 -1.94 16.00 2.30
C LEU A 273 -1.91 15.38 0.90
N PHE A 274 -2.89 15.75 0.09
CA PHE A 274 -3.03 15.27 -1.28
C PHE A 274 -2.65 16.36 -2.28
N TYR A 275 -1.52 16.22 -2.97
CA TYR A 275 -1.05 17.13 -4.00
C TYR A 275 -1.49 16.65 -5.39
N GLN A 276 -2.66 17.07 -5.84
CA GLN A 276 -3.36 16.56 -7.01
C GLN A 276 -3.43 17.60 -8.15
N PHE A 277 -2.29 18.10 -8.61
CA PHE A 277 -2.18 19.10 -9.66
C PHE A 277 -2.62 18.61 -11.06
N ASP A 278 -2.67 17.29 -11.25
CA ASP A 278 -3.03 16.62 -12.51
C ASP A 278 -4.31 15.76 -12.37
N TYR A 279 -5.22 16.16 -11.48
CA TYR A 279 -6.42 15.38 -11.12
C TYR A 279 -7.24 14.95 -12.32
N ASP A 280 -7.53 15.86 -13.25
CA ASP A 280 -8.38 15.55 -14.42
C ASP A 280 -7.77 14.44 -15.28
N MET A 281 -6.46 14.54 -15.54
CA MET A 281 -5.72 13.53 -16.30
C MET A 281 -5.69 12.18 -15.58
N TYR A 282 -5.44 12.21 -14.27
CA TYR A 282 -5.41 10.98 -13.46
C TYR A 282 -6.78 10.32 -13.40
N ASN A 283 -7.83 11.10 -13.17
CA ASN A 283 -9.20 10.59 -13.09
C ASN A 283 -9.68 10.04 -14.45
N GLN A 284 -9.32 10.68 -15.55
CA GLN A 284 -9.61 10.16 -16.89
C GLN A 284 -8.90 8.81 -17.16
N ALA A 285 -7.66 8.67 -16.70
CA ALA A 285 -6.86 7.46 -16.95
C ALA A 285 -7.23 6.28 -16.04
N HIS A 286 -7.62 6.53 -14.81
CA HIS A 286 -7.76 5.50 -13.77
C HIS A 286 -9.14 5.47 -13.11
N GLY A 287 -9.83 6.58 -13.03
CA GLY A 287 -11.05 6.74 -12.25
C GLY A 287 -10.85 6.56 -10.73
N SER A 288 -11.90 6.83 -9.98
CA SER A 288 -11.95 6.61 -8.53
C SER A 288 -13.32 6.07 -8.15
N TYR A 289 -13.43 5.38 -7.00
CA TYR A 289 -14.70 4.97 -6.44
C TYR A 289 -15.28 5.99 -5.46
N ILE A 290 -14.46 6.91 -4.97
CA ILE A 290 -14.88 8.01 -4.13
C ILE A 290 -14.70 9.34 -4.86
N ASN A 291 -15.45 10.36 -4.49
CA ASN A 291 -15.24 11.70 -5.00
C ASN A 291 -14.00 12.31 -4.30
N MET A 292 -12.87 12.34 -5.02
CA MET A 292 -11.63 12.88 -4.46
C MET A 292 -11.64 14.37 -4.19
N GLU A 293 -12.65 15.12 -4.66
CA GLU A 293 -12.78 16.54 -4.36
C GLU A 293 -13.44 16.79 -3.02
N ASN A 294 -14.39 15.91 -2.62
CA ASN A 294 -15.25 16.13 -1.46
C ASN A 294 -15.12 15.07 -0.37
N ASP A 295 -14.70 13.83 -0.71
CA ASP A 295 -14.76 12.68 0.19
C ASP A 295 -13.37 12.21 0.67
N LEU A 296 -12.29 12.90 0.27
CA LEU A 296 -10.98 12.60 0.81
C LEU A 296 -10.91 12.98 2.30
N PHE A 297 -10.25 12.15 3.06
CA PHE A 297 -9.69 12.53 4.36
C PHE A 297 -8.39 13.32 4.13
N GLY A 298 -8.10 14.28 4.98
CA GLY A 298 -6.94 15.18 4.81
C GLY A 298 -7.20 16.30 3.79
N ASN A 299 -6.22 17.15 3.62
CA ASN A 299 -6.34 18.33 2.79
C ASN A 299 -5.90 18.04 1.35
N ARG A 300 -6.72 18.49 0.39
CA ARG A 300 -6.44 18.40 -1.04
C ARG A 300 -5.93 19.74 -1.59
N SER A 301 -4.81 19.71 -2.27
CA SER A 301 -4.19 20.86 -2.92
C SER A 301 -3.93 20.59 -4.40
N THR A 302 -4.29 21.52 -5.27
CA THR A 302 -4.03 21.46 -6.72
C THR A 302 -2.90 22.39 -7.13
N THR A 303 -2.46 23.28 -6.24
CA THR A 303 -1.35 24.23 -6.45
C THR A 303 -0.28 24.06 -5.38
N GLU A 304 0.96 24.45 -5.70
CA GLU A 304 2.07 24.43 -4.76
C GLU A 304 1.82 25.37 -3.57
N ASP A 305 1.28 26.57 -3.82
CA ASP A 305 1.00 27.53 -2.75
C ASP A 305 -0.03 27.00 -1.75
N SER A 306 -1.10 26.36 -2.23
CA SER A 306 -2.10 25.75 -1.34
C SER A 306 -1.46 24.63 -0.51
N LEU A 307 -0.66 23.76 -1.14
CA LEU A 307 0.04 22.70 -0.43
C LEU A 307 0.99 23.26 0.64
N LEU A 308 1.75 24.31 0.32
CA LEU A 308 2.69 24.91 1.26
C LEU A 308 1.98 25.61 2.43
N ASN A 309 0.79 26.17 2.23
CA ASN A 309 -0.05 26.68 3.32
C ASN A 309 -0.41 25.56 4.31
N ASP A 310 -0.84 24.41 3.80
CA ASP A 310 -1.17 23.25 4.63
C ASP A 310 0.07 22.68 5.34
N VAL A 311 1.20 22.56 4.64
CA VAL A 311 2.47 22.12 5.24
C VAL A 311 2.88 23.03 6.39
N GLU A 312 2.82 24.36 6.20
CA GLU A 312 3.14 25.35 7.21
C GLU A 312 2.21 25.25 8.43
N TYR A 313 0.91 25.10 8.16
CA TYR A 313 -0.09 24.94 9.20
C TYR A 313 0.20 23.70 10.07
N PHE A 314 0.33 22.52 9.47
CA PHE A 314 0.57 21.29 10.23
C PHE A 314 1.92 21.29 10.95
N ALA A 315 2.97 21.81 10.32
CA ALA A 315 4.29 21.87 10.93
C ALA A 315 4.31 22.79 12.16
N ASN A 316 3.61 23.92 12.13
CA ASN A 316 3.47 24.85 13.25
C ASN A 316 2.52 24.33 14.36
N ASN A 317 1.60 23.41 14.04
CA ASN A 317 0.64 22.85 14.97
C ASN A 317 0.99 21.41 15.41
N GLY A 318 2.27 21.03 15.35
CA GLY A 318 2.76 19.77 15.90
C GLY A 318 2.38 18.52 15.12
N PHE A 319 1.90 18.66 13.87
CA PHE A 319 1.43 17.57 13.00
C PHE A 319 0.24 16.80 13.59
N VAL A 320 -0.68 17.50 14.22
CA VAL A 320 -1.91 16.91 14.73
C VAL A 320 -2.94 16.80 13.60
N GLU A 321 -3.51 15.60 13.43
CA GLU A 321 -4.58 15.37 12.46
C GLU A 321 -5.80 16.27 12.73
N ASN A 322 -6.46 16.72 11.67
CA ASN A 322 -7.69 17.51 11.80
C ASN A 322 -8.81 16.69 12.46
N GLU A 323 -9.59 17.33 13.31
CA GLU A 323 -10.75 16.69 13.96
C GLU A 323 -11.76 16.11 12.96
N LYS A 324 -12.00 16.80 11.84
CA LYS A 324 -12.86 16.32 10.75
C LYS A 324 -12.40 14.96 10.24
N ASP A 325 -11.10 14.81 10.02
CA ASP A 325 -10.52 13.59 9.45
C ASP A 325 -10.55 12.46 10.47
N ARG A 326 -10.23 12.74 11.73
CA ARG A 326 -10.32 11.77 12.83
C ARG A 326 -11.76 11.26 13.03
N LEU A 327 -12.78 12.12 12.91
CA LEU A 327 -14.17 11.74 13.00
C LEU A 327 -14.66 10.92 11.79
N ALA A 328 -14.00 11.06 10.64
CA ALA A 328 -14.32 10.28 9.44
C ALA A 328 -13.70 8.87 9.45
N ALA A 329 -12.64 8.64 10.23
CA ALA A 329 -11.89 7.39 10.24
C ALA A 329 -12.73 6.10 10.43
N PRO A 330 -13.78 6.07 11.29
CA PRO A 330 -14.61 4.87 11.46
C PRO A 330 -15.38 4.44 10.20
N LYS A 331 -15.53 5.31 9.19
CA LYS A 331 -16.14 4.93 7.90
C LYS A 331 -15.22 4.00 7.09
N TYR A 332 -13.92 4.15 7.28
CA TYR A 332 -12.87 3.45 6.51
C TYR A 332 -12.25 2.31 7.31
N PHE A 333 -12.21 2.42 8.64
CA PHE A 333 -11.57 1.47 9.53
C PHE A 333 -12.58 0.95 10.56
N GLU A 334 -13.17 -0.22 10.30
CA GLU A 334 -14.09 -0.87 11.26
C GLU A 334 -13.36 -1.25 12.56
N TYR A 335 -12.08 -1.60 12.46
CA TYR A 335 -11.25 -2.05 13.57
C TYR A 335 -9.90 -1.33 13.61
N ARG A 336 -9.47 -0.97 14.84
CA ARG A 336 -8.17 -0.35 15.11
C ARG A 336 -7.58 -0.94 16.40
N ASP A 337 -7.56 -2.27 16.49
CA ASP A 337 -7.25 -3.02 17.72
C ASP A 337 -6.13 -4.06 17.53
N ASN A 338 -5.39 -4.01 16.42
CA ASN A 338 -4.28 -4.89 16.09
C ASN A 338 -4.65 -6.39 16.06
N ASN A 339 -5.92 -6.71 15.75
CA ASN A 339 -6.43 -8.08 15.65
C ASN A 339 -6.91 -8.44 14.23
N ASN A 340 -6.43 -7.74 13.21
CA ASN A 340 -6.86 -7.96 11.83
C ASN A 340 -6.46 -9.34 11.32
N SER A 341 -5.24 -9.78 11.58
CA SER A 341 -4.77 -11.14 11.22
C SER A 341 -5.61 -12.22 11.91
N LYS A 342 -6.01 -12.00 13.16
CA LYS A 342 -6.91 -12.93 13.86
C LYS A 342 -8.27 -13.04 13.15
N ARG A 343 -8.87 -11.92 12.74
CA ARG A 343 -10.14 -11.91 12.01
C ARG A 343 -10.04 -12.62 10.66
N ILE A 344 -8.93 -12.42 9.94
CA ILE A 344 -8.65 -13.16 8.70
C ILE A 344 -8.59 -14.66 8.97
N TYR A 345 -7.90 -15.08 10.02
CA TYR A 345 -7.82 -16.49 10.39
C TYR A 345 -9.18 -17.07 10.81
N ASP A 346 -9.93 -16.36 11.65
CA ASP A 346 -11.28 -16.77 12.10
C ASP A 346 -12.24 -16.88 10.89
N PHE A 347 -12.15 -15.95 9.93
CA PHE A 347 -12.91 -16.02 8.68
C PHE A 347 -12.59 -17.28 7.87
N LEU A 348 -11.32 -17.63 7.72
CA LEU A 348 -10.90 -18.86 7.03
C LEU A 348 -11.44 -20.10 7.73
N LYS A 349 -11.31 -20.18 9.04
CA LYS A 349 -11.78 -21.30 9.86
C LYS A 349 -13.30 -21.49 9.78
N ASN A 350 -14.07 -20.40 9.77
CA ASN A 350 -15.52 -20.42 9.62
C ASN A 350 -15.99 -20.82 8.21
N ASN A 351 -15.12 -20.75 7.21
CA ASN A 351 -15.35 -21.18 5.84
C ASN A 351 -14.67 -22.53 5.51
N GLU A 352 -14.28 -23.31 6.53
CA GLU A 352 -13.74 -24.68 6.44
C GLU A 352 -12.40 -24.76 5.66
N PHE A 353 -11.51 -23.79 5.84
CA PHE A 353 -10.15 -23.78 5.27
C PHE A 353 -9.06 -24.05 6.32
#